data_2c4387581aecab912ed4f7eb9d024b5a
#
_entry.id   2c4387581aecab912ed4f7eb9d024b5a
#
_cell.length_a   1.000
_cell.length_b   1.000
_cell.length_c   1.000
_cell.angle_alpha   90.00
_cell.angle_beta   90.00
_cell.angle_gamma   90.00
#
_symmetry.space_group_name_H-M   'P 1'
#
loop_
_entity.id
_entity.type
_entity.pdbx_description
1 polymer ?
#
loop_
_entity_poly.entity_id
_entity_poly.type
_entity_poly.pdbx_seq_one_letter_code
_entity_poly.pdbx_strand_id
1 'polypeptide(L)'
;NSWGGILAMEYALKYQKNLKGLIICNMMASCPEYGAYADEVLAKQMDPKVLEEIRALEANNDFSNPRYMELLGPNYYEQHICRFPAADWPDPVNRAFNHLNPTIYTLMQGPSEFGISGRLEKWDIKDRLPEITVPTLTVGATHDTMDPKHMEWMAGQVKNGRYLHCPNGSHLSMWDDQEHFFPGVIQFLQEVANRP
;
A
#
# COMPACT_ATOMS: atom_id res chain seq x y z
N ASN A 1 6.10 -3.96 2.45
CA ASN A 1 5.21 -3.31 1.48
C ASN A 1 3.79 -3.84 1.68
N SER A 2 2.77 -2.98 1.44
CA SER A 2 1.35 -3.34 1.47
C SER A 2 0.94 -4.07 2.76
N TRP A 3 0.13 -5.12 2.70
CA TRP A 3 -0.27 -5.91 3.86
C TRP A 3 0.92 -6.37 4.73
N GLY A 4 2.10 -6.59 4.14
CA GLY A 4 3.33 -6.80 4.91
C GLY A 4 3.67 -5.64 5.85
N GLY A 5 3.22 -4.42 5.55
CA GLY A 5 3.32 -3.26 6.45
C GLY A 5 2.45 -3.40 7.70
N ILE A 6 1.22 -3.93 7.57
CA ILE A 6 0.37 -4.27 8.71
C ILE A 6 1.10 -5.25 9.64
N LEU A 7 1.61 -6.35 9.08
CA LEU A 7 2.33 -7.36 9.85
C LEU A 7 3.58 -6.78 10.53
N ALA A 8 4.31 -5.90 9.83
CA ALA A 8 5.51 -5.26 10.36
C ALA A 8 5.19 -4.30 11.53
N MET A 9 4.12 -3.52 11.41
CA MET A 9 3.64 -2.63 12.48
C MET A 9 3.17 -3.42 13.71
N GLU A 10 2.36 -4.45 13.51
CA GLU A 10 1.91 -5.33 14.60
C GLU A 10 3.09 -6.05 15.28
N TYR A 11 4.06 -6.51 14.49
CA TYR A 11 5.29 -7.09 15.04
C TYR A 11 6.08 -6.06 15.85
N ALA A 12 6.25 -4.85 15.35
CA ALA A 12 6.97 -3.79 16.06
C ALA A 12 6.28 -3.45 17.39
N LEU A 13 4.97 -3.25 17.41
CA LEU A 13 4.20 -2.99 18.61
C LEU A 13 4.39 -4.06 19.71
N LYS A 14 4.69 -5.28 19.32
CA LYS A 14 4.80 -6.41 20.24
C LYS A 14 6.25 -6.82 20.53
N TYR A 15 7.14 -6.68 19.56
CA TYR A 15 8.46 -7.28 19.60
C TYR A 15 9.58 -6.34 19.14
N GLN A 16 9.39 -5.02 19.16
CA GLN A 16 10.37 -4.05 18.62
C GLN A 16 11.77 -4.14 19.24
N LYS A 17 11.92 -4.71 20.44
CA LYS A 17 13.24 -4.99 21.03
C LYS A 17 14.13 -5.90 20.18
N ASN A 18 13.54 -6.65 19.26
CA ASN A 18 14.25 -7.53 18.32
C ASN A 18 14.57 -6.83 16.99
N LEU A 19 14.19 -5.56 16.83
CA LEU A 19 14.38 -4.80 15.61
C LEU A 19 15.49 -3.75 15.79
N LYS A 20 16.34 -3.61 14.79
CA LYS A 20 17.25 -2.47 14.67
C LYS A 20 16.57 -1.26 14.03
N GLY A 21 15.60 -1.50 13.17
CA GLY A 21 14.79 -0.49 12.49
C GLY A 21 13.57 -1.12 11.83
N LEU A 22 12.64 -0.29 11.39
CA LEU A 22 11.39 -0.66 10.75
C LEU A 22 11.23 0.12 9.44
N ILE A 23 10.85 -0.54 8.37
CA ILE A 23 10.51 0.12 7.10
C ILE A 23 9.08 -0.27 6.74
N ILE A 24 8.22 0.73 6.61
CA ILE A 24 6.81 0.58 6.23
C ILE A 24 6.64 1.21 4.84
N CYS A 25 6.55 0.37 3.81
CA CYS A 25 6.37 0.83 2.45
C CYS A 25 4.90 0.71 2.04
N ASN A 26 4.32 1.82 1.60
CA ASN A 26 3.04 1.81 0.89
C ASN A 26 1.95 1.09 1.69
N MET A 27 1.80 1.43 2.99
CA MET A 27 0.74 0.91 3.86
C MET A 27 0.40 1.89 4.97
N MET A 28 -0.85 2.33 4.96
CA MET A 28 -1.42 3.22 5.98
C MET A 28 -1.61 2.48 7.32
N ALA A 29 -1.66 3.25 8.41
CA ALA A 29 -1.93 2.70 9.75
C ALA A 29 -3.44 2.52 10.03
N SER A 30 -4.27 2.76 9.04
CA SER A 30 -5.73 2.69 9.14
C SER A 30 -6.34 2.17 7.83
N CYS A 31 -6.96 1.01 7.88
CA CYS A 31 -7.74 0.49 6.75
C CYS A 31 -9.03 1.29 6.49
N PRO A 32 -9.74 1.82 7.51
CA PRO A 32 -10.85 2.76 7.24
C PRO A 32 -10.43 3.99 6.43
N GLU A 33 -9.28 4.60 6.74
CA GLU A 33 -8.79 5.75 5.97
C GLU A 33 -8.28 5.35 4.58
N TYR A 34 -7.71 4.16 4.43
CA TYR A 34 -7.37 3.62 3.12
C TYR A 34 -8.63 3.45 2.25
N GLY A 35 -9.70 2.87 2.79
CA GLY A 35 -10.99 2.75 2.08
C GLY A 35 -11.56 4.11 1.69
N ALA A 36 -11.55 5.07 2.63
CA ALA A 36 -12.01 6.43 2.36
C ALA A 36 -11.18 7.12 1.26
N TYR A 37 -9.85 6.97 1.26
CA TYR A 37 -8.98 7.51 0.22
C TYR A 37 -9.28 6.91 -1.16
N ALA A 38 -9.51 5.60 -1.21
CA ALA A 38 -9.91 4.93 -2.45
C ALA A 38 -11.23 5.50 -3.02
N ASP A 39 -12.24 5.69 -2.17
CA ASP A 39 -13.56 6.17 -2.59
C ASP A 39 -13.62 7.68 -2.85
N GLU A 40 -12.98 8.48 -1.98
CA GLU A 40 -13.13 9.93 -2.01
C GLU A 40 -12.12 10.62 -2.95
N VAL A 41 -10.98 9.98 -3.20
CA VAL A 41 -9.90 10.55 -4.00
C VAL A 41 -9.67 9.75 -5.28
N LEU A 42 -9.31 8.47 -5.17
CA LEU A 42 -8.89 7.70 -6.34
C LEU A 42 -10.05 7.36 -7.28
N ALA A 43 -11.21 7.01 -6.74
CA ALA A 43 -12.40 6.75 -7.54
C ALA A 43 -12.79 7.94 -8.44
N LYS A 44 -12.60 9.16 -7.94
CA LYS A 44 -12.91 10.39 -8.69
C LYS A 44 -11.93 10.70 -9.82
N GLN A 45 -10.82 9.98 -9.89
CA GLN A 45 -9.83 10.11 -10.98
C GLN A 45 -10.18 9.21 -12.17
N MET A 46 -11.08 8.23 -11.98
CA MET A 46 -11.55 7.36 -13.06
C MET A 46 -12.58 8.04 -13.95
N ASP A 47 -12.70 7.55 -15.19
CA ASP A 47 -13.85 7.88 -16.01
C ASP A 47 -15.15 7.50 -15.28
N PRO A 48 -16.14 8.41 -15.17
CA PRO A 48 -17.37 8.14 -14.41
C PRO A 48 -18.14 6.91 -14.88
N LYS A 49 -18.13 6.59 -16.19
CA LYS A 49 -18.81 5.41 -16.73
C LYS A 49 -18.11 4.12 -16.37
N VAL A 50 -16.77 4.15 -16.35
CA VAL A 50 -15.95 3.01 -15.91
C VAL A 50 -16.21 2.75 -14.42
N LEU A 51 -16.21 3.79 -13.60
CA LEU A 51 -16.50 3.68 -12.17
C LEU A 51 -17.91 3.15 -11.91
N GLU A 52 -18.92 3.63 -12.65
CA GLU A 52 -20.31 3.17 -12.53
C GLU A 52 -20.40 1.66 -12.83
N GLU A 53 -19.74 1.18 -13.89
CA GLU A 53 -19.75 -0.23 -14.26
C GLU A 53 -19.04 -1.09 -13.19
N ILE A 54 -17.89 -0.63 -12.67
CA ILE A 54 -17.18 -1.31 -11.56
C ILE A 54 -18.10 -1.42 -10.34
N ARG A 55 -18.72 -0.31 -9.91
CA ARG A 55 -19.62 -0.30 -8.75
C ARG A 55 -20.86 -1.16 -8.94
N ALA A 56 -21.38 -1.28 -10.16
CA ALA A 56 -22.48 -2.19 -10.46
C ALA A 56 -22.09 -3.66 -10.28
N LEU A 57 -20.89 -4.05 -10.70
CA LEU A 57 -20.36 -5.40 -10.49
C LEU A 57 -20.13 -5.67 -8.99
N GLU A 58 -19.58 -4.73 -8.25
CA GLU A 58 -19.36 -4.83 -6.81
C GLU A 58 -20.67 -4.96 -6.03
N ALA A 59 -21.67 -4.15 -6.36
CA ALA A 59 -22.99 -4.20 -5.72
C ALA A 59 -23.72 -5.54 -5.92
N ASN A 60 -23.42 -6.24 -7.01
CA ASN A 60 -23.95 -7.57 -7.32
C ASN A 60 -23.06 -8.70 -6.80
N ASN A 61 -21.92 -8.38 -6.13
CA ASN A 61 -20.88 -9.33 -5.75
C ASN A 61 -20.36 -10.17 -6.95
N ASP A 62 -20.36 -9.60 -8.16
CA ASP A 62 -19.97 -10.28 -9.40
C ASP A 62 -18.46 -10.14 -9.66
N PHE A 63 -17.65 -10.42 -8.64
CA PHE A 63 -16.19 -10.28 -8.68
C PHE A 63 -15.49 -11.31 -9.55
N SER A 64 -16.16 -12.41 -9.87
CA SER A 64 -15.64 -13.44 -10.80
C SER A 64 -15.86 -13.10 -12.25
N ASN A 65 -16.60 -12.05 -12.56
CA ASN A 65 -16.83 -11.56 -13.91
C ASN A 65 -15.49 -11.03 -14.49
N PRO A 66 -15.01 -11.55 -15.62
CA PRO A 66 -13.77 -11.06 -16.23
C PRO A 66 -13.78 -9.55 -16.47
N ARG A 67 -14.96 -8.99 -16.72
CA ARG A 67 -15.15 -7.55 -16.95
C ARG A 67 -14.67 -6.70 -15.77
N TYR A 68 -14.76 -7.21 -14.54
CA TYR A 68 -14.29 -6.51 -13.33
C TYR A 68 -12.79 -6.19 -13.42
N MET A 69 -11.96 -7.17 -13.75
CA MET A 69 -10.52 -6.95 -13.90
C MET A 69 -10.14 -6.27 -15.22
N GLU A 70 -10.92 -6.45 -16.30
CA GLU A 70 -10.74 -5.71 -17.55
C GLU A 70 -10.91 -4.19 -17.36
N LEU A 71 -11.79 -3.79 -16.44
CA LEU A 71 -11.98 -2.38 -16.09
C LEU A 71 -10.92 -1.90 -15.10
N LEU A 72 -10.67 -2.65 -14.02
CA LEU A 72 -9.70 -2.25 -12.99
C LEU A 72 -8.26 -2.25 -13.50
N GLY A 73 -7.88 -3.18 -14.35
CA GLY A 73 -6.52 -3.28 -14.88
C GLY A 73 -5.99 -1.92 -15.37
N PRO A 74 -6.49 -1.40 -16.50
CA PRO A 74 -5.98 -0.16 -17.07
C PRO A 74 -6.37 1.11 -16.30
N ASN A 75 -7.52 1.10 -15.59
CA ASN A 75 -8.05 2.31 -14.96
C ASN A 75 -7.63 2.47 -13.49
N TYR A 76 -7.11 1.41 -12.86
CA TYR A 76 -6.68 1.46 -11.47
C TYR A 76 -5.30 0.82 -11.25
N TYR A 77 -5.08 -0.42 -11.68
CA TYR A 77 -3.84 -1.12 -11.41
C TYR A 77 -2.64 -0.50 -12.12
N GLU A 78 -2.77 -0.15 -13.40
CA GLU A 78 -1.73 0.53 -14.18
C GLU A 78 -1.53 1.99 -13.77
N GLN A 79 -2.42 2.55 -12.96
CA GLN A 79 -2.31 3.92 -12.46
C GLN A 79 -1.74 3.98 -11.04
N HIS A 80 -2.11 3.01 -10.19
CA HIS A 80 -1.90 3.10 -8.73
C HIS A 80 -1.15 1.91 -8.13
N ILE A 81 -1.03 0.76 -8.81
CA ILE A 81 -0.31 -0.41 -8.31
C ILE A 81 1.10 -0.48 -8.88
N CYS A 82 1.23 -0.50 -10.21
CA CYS A 82 2.52 -0.46 -10.90
C CYS A 82 2.33 0.29 -12.21
N ARG A 83 2.98 1.44 -12.36
CA ARG A 83 2.72 2.42 -13.43
C ARG A 83 3.40 2.09 -14.75
N PHE A 84 3.25 0.85 -15.16
CA PHE A 84 3.55 0.36 -16.49
C PHE A 84 2.30 -0.27 -17.10
N PRO A 85 2.18 -0.34 -18.44
CA PRO A 85 1.19 -1.21 -19.06
C PRO A 85 1.32 -2.64 -18.50
N ALA A 86 0.22 -3.32 -18.26
CA ALA A 86 0.26 -4.67 -17.63
C ALA A 86 1.14 -5.66 -18.40
N ALA A 87 1.25 -5.51 -19.73
CA ALA A 87 2.12 -6.33 -20.57
C ALA A 87 3.63 -6.13 -20.27
N ASP A 88 3.99 -4.96 -19.72
CA ASP A 88 5.37 -4.57 -19.42
C ASP A 88 5.74 -4.73 -17.93
N TRP A 89 4.82 -5.27 -17.14
CA TRP A 89 5.10 -5.48 -15.72
C TRP A 89 6.29 -6.41 -15.52
N PRO A 90 7.21 -6.08 -14.60
CA PRO A 90 8.38 -6.91 -14.32
C PRO A 90 7.97 -8.35 -13.95
N ASP A 91 8.73 -9.33 -14.45
CA ASP A 91 8.48 -10.75 -14.16
C ASP A 91 8.29 -11.07 -12.65
N PRO A 92 9.09 -10.49 -11.71
CA PRO A 92 8.85 -10.74 -10.29
C PRO A 92 7.49 -10.21 -9.80
N VAL A 93 6.97 -9.11 -10.36
CA VAL A 93 5.64 -8.57 -10.04
C VAL A 93 4.57 -9.54 -10.53
N ASN A 94 4.65 -9.95 -11.80
CA ASN A 94 3.70 -10.92 -12.38
C ASN A 94 3.70 -12.25 -11.59
N ARG A 95 4.88 -12.75 -11.22
CA ARG A 95 4.99 -13.98 -10.41
C ARG A 95 4.37 -13.80 -9.03
N ALA A 96 4.53 -12.64 -8.39
CA ALA A 96 3.92 -12.38 -7.09
C ALA A 96 2.39 -12.40 -7.17
N PHE A 97 1.80 -11.72 -8.15
CA PHE A 97 0.35 -11.75 -8.36
C PHE A 97 -0.17 -13.15 -8.69
N ASN A 98 0.53 -13.91 -9.54
CA ASN A 98 0.15 -15.27 -9.91
C ASN A 98 0.23 -16.29 -8.75
N HIS A 99 0.95 -15.97 -7.67
CA HIS A 99 1.10 -16.84 -6.50
C HIS A 99 0.33 -16.33 -5.28
N LEU A 100 -0.48 -15.28 -5.42
CA LEU A 100 -1.40 -14.89 -4.37
C LEU A 100 -2.38 -16.03 -4.08
N ASN A 101 -2.61 -16.29 -2.78
CA ASN A 101 -3.68 -17.19 -2.39
C ASN A 101 -5.03 -16.45 -2.47
N PRO A 102 -5.87 -16.70 -3.47
CA PRO A 102 -7.07 -15.90 -3.70
C PRO A 102 -8.09 -16.01 -2.56
N THR A 103 -8.15 -17.18 -1.90
CA THR A 103 -9.07 -17.38 -0.78
C THR A 103 -8.68 -16.54 0.43
N ILE A 104 -7.40 -16.53 0.79
CA ILE A 104 -6.90 -15.73 1.91
C ILE A 104 -6.96 -14.24 1.56
N TYR A 105 -6.55 -13.88 0.34
CA TYR A 105 -6.55 -12.49 -0.11
C TYR A 105 -7.96 -11.89 -0.04
N THR A 106 -8.94 -12.52 -0.68
CA THR A 106 -10.33 -12.04 -0.68
C THR A 106 -10.93 -11.99 0.73
N LEU A 107 -10.63 -12.99 1.58
CA LEU A 107 -11.13 -13.01 2.96
C LEU A 107 -10.61 -11.83 3.78
N MET A 108 -9.36 -11.44 3.57
CA MET A 108 -8.67 -10.44 4.40
C MET A 108 -8.78 -9.03 3.81
N GLN A 109 -8.46 -8.88 2.54
CA GLN A 109 -8.42 -7.61 1.81
C GLN A 109 -9.76 -7.26 1.16
N GLY A 110 -10.36 -8.22 0.49
CA GLY A 110 -11.49 -8.04 -0.41
C GLY A 110 -11.14 -8.51 -1.83
N PRO A 111 -11.98 -8.23 -2.81
CA PRO A 111 -11.86 -8.79 -4.16
C PRO A 111 -10.72 -8.18 -5.01
N SER A 112 -10.24 -6.99 -4.64
CA SER A 112 -9.26 -6.22 -5.43
C SER A 112 -8.46 -5.25 -4.55
N GLU A 113 -7.51 -4.54 -5.17
CA GLU A 113 -6.78 -3.44 -4.54
C GLU A 113 -7.60 -2.12 -4.51
N PHE A 114 -8.78 -2.09 -5.11
CA PHE A 114 -9.64 -0.92 -5.10
C PHE A 114 -10.43 -0.81 -3.80
N GLY A 115 -9.77 -0.32 -2.76
CA GLY A 115 -10.30 -0.22 -1.40
C GLY A 115 -10.11 -1.49 -0.59
N ILE A 116 -10.84 -1.60 0.50
CA ILE A 116 -10.76 -2.72 1.44
C ILE A 116 -12.15 -3.05 1.98
N SER A 117 -12.51 -4.33 1.92
CA SER A 117 -13.82 -4.81 2.35
C SER A 117 -13.75 -6.16 3.08
N GLY A 118 -12.56 -6.72 3.25
CA GLY A 118 -12.33 -7.97 3.95
C GLY A 118 -12.22 -7.78 5.47
N ARG A 119 -11.72 -8.80 6.16
CA ARG A 119 -11.56 -8.78 7.63
C ARG A 119 -10.67 -7.67 8.16
N LEU A 120 -9.80 -7.11 7.32
CA LEU A 120 -8.92 -6.00 7.68
C LEU A 120 -9.62 -4.64 7.60
N GLU A 121 -10.84 -4.53 7.08
CA GLU A 121 -11.53 -3.25 6.84
C GLU A 121 -11.59 -2.31 8.05
N LYS A 122 -11.58 -2.88 9.28
CA LYS A 122 -11.66 -2.13 10.55
C LYS A 122 -10.33 -2.03 11.28
N TRP A 123 -9.24 -2.56 10.69
CA TRP A 123 -7.94 -2.49 11.33
C TRP A 123 -7.43 -1.04 11.34
N ASP A 124 -7.14 -0.55 12.53
CA ASP A 124 -6.65 0.80 12.78
C ASP A 124 -5.75 0.81 14.01
N ILE A 125 -4.53 1.31 13.85
CA ILE A 125 -3.55 1.41 14.91
C ILE A 125 -2.95 2.82 15.03
N LYS A 126 -3.61 3.82 14.49
CA LYS A 126 -3.12 5.20 14.47
C LYS A 126 -2.71 5.69 15.85
N ASP A 127 -3.56 5.44 16.85
CA ASP A 127 -3.33 5.87 18.24
C ASP A 127 -2.15 5.12 18.91
N ARG A 128 -1.70 4.03 18.31
CA ARG A 128 -0.62 3.19 18.81
C ARG A 128 0.74 3.46 18.15
N LEU A 129 0.78 4.26 17.08
CA LEU A 129 2.05 4.61 16.41
C LEU A 129 3.10 5.21 17.36
N PRO A 130 2.74 6.06 18.37
CA PRO A 130 3.71 6.57 19.32
C PRO A 130 4.38 5.50 20.21
N GLU A 131 3.82 4.29 20.30
CA GLU A 131 4.44 3.17 21.05
C GLU A 131 5.67 2.60 20.29
N ILE A 132 5.79 2.86 18.97
CA ILE A 132 6.92 2.41 18.15
C ILE A 132 8.09 3.37 18.37
N THR A 133 9.16 2.86 18.96
CA THR A 133 10.34 3.66 19.35
C THR A 133 11.60 3.34 18.56
N VAL A 134 11.62 2.25 17.80
CA VAL A 134 12.74 1.94 16.91
C VAL A 134 12.79 2.94 15.75
N PRO A 135 13.98 3.18 15.16
CA PRO A 135 14.08 3.95 13.92
C PRO A 135 13.11 3.42 12.88
N THR A 136 12.27 4.29 12.33
CA THR A 136 11.24 3.87 11.40
C THR A 136 11.24 4.75 10.16
N LEU A 137 11.23 4.14 8.99
CA LEU A 137 11.02 4.79 7.70
C LEU A 137 9.63 4.43 7.18
N THR A 138 8.81 5.44 6.92
CA THR A 138 7.60 5.28 6.10
C THR A 138 7.90 5.69 4.67
N VAL A 139 7.46 4.91 3.71
CA VAL A 139 7.61 5.20 2.28
C VAL A 139 6.23 5.35 1.68
N GLY A 140 5.98 6.49 1.05
CA GLY A 140 4.77 6.77 0.30
C GLY A 140 5.07 7.27 -1.11
N ALA A 141 4.12 7.18 -2.01
CA ALA A 141 4.29 7.57 -3.39
C ALA A 141 3.10 8.40 -3.89
N THR A 142 3.36 9.28 -4.85
CA THR A 142 2.34 10.23 -5.35
C THR A 142 1.12 9.54 -5.94
N HIS A 143 1.33 8.40 -6.60
CA HIS A 143 0.28 7.69 -7.35
C HIS A 143 -0.19 6.41 -6.67
N ASP A 144 0.15 6.24 -5.39
CA ASP A 144 -0.16 5.04 -4.60
C ASP A 144 -1.67 4.90 -4.31
N THR A 145 -2.08 3.68 -4.02
CA THR A 145 -3.38 3.38 -3.40
C THR A 145 -3.45 3.86 -1.94
N MET A 146 -2.30 4.11 -1.32
CA MET A 146 -2.16 4.65 0.03
C MET A 146 -1.93 6.16 -0.02
N ASP A 147 -2.69 6.94 0.76
CA ASP A 147 -2.53 8.40 0.80
C ASP A 147 -1.10 8.78 1.20
N PRO A 148 -0.31 9.45 0.34
CA PRO A 148 1.04 9.87 0.68
C PRO A 148 1.08 10.85 1.86
N LYS A 149 0.04 11.64 2.08
CA LYS A 149 -0.08 12.53 3.23
C LYS A 149 -0.25 11.76 4.54
N HIS A 150 -1.00 10.65 4.51
CA HIS A 150 -1.12 9.76 5.65
C HIS A 150 0.23 9.07 5.94
N MET A 151 0.96 8.65 4.91
CA MET A 151 2.29 8.05 5.08
C MET A 151 3.29 9.03 5.70
N GLU A 152 3.27 10.29 5.29
CA GLU A 152 4.06 11.36 5.90
C GLU A 152 3.63 11.63 7.35
N TRP A 153 2.32 11.72 7.59
CA TRP A 153 1.77 11.89 8.94
C TRP A 153 2.21 10.75 9.87
N MET A 154 2.19 9.50 9.43
CA MET A 154 2.66 8.34 10.22
C MET A 154 4.11 8.52 10.69
N ALA A 155 4.99 9.03 9.82
CA ALA A 155 6.38 9.31 10.22
C ALA A 155 6.46 10.30 11.38
N GLY A 156 5.57 11.30 11.39
CA GLY A 156 5.48 12.28 12.48
C GLY A 156 4.93 11.71 13.80
N GLN A 157 4.18 10.60 13.76
CA GLN A 157 3.62 9.97 14.96
C GLN A 157 4.60 9.02 15.63
N VAL A 158 5.54 8.45 14.89
CA VAL A 158 6.55 7.53 15.41
C VAL A 158 7.72 8.33 16.01
N LYS A 159 8.20 7.96 17.20
CA LYS A 159 9.23 8.72 17.93
C LYS A 159 10.52 8.98 17.12
N ASN A 160 10.95 8.03 16.32
CA ASN A 160 12.14 8.12 15.47
C ASN A 160 11.75 7.90 13.99
N GLY A 161 10.63 8.50 13.59
CA GLY A 161 10.07 8.36 12.25
C GLY A 161 10.73 9.26 11.23
N ARG A 162 10.78 8.78 9.99
CA ARG A 162 11.20 9.51 8.78
C ARG A 162 10.25 9.17 7.65
N TYR A 163 10.10 10.10 6.75
CA TYR A 163 9.31 9.92 5.52
C TYR A 163 10.22 9.92 4.29
N LEU A 164 9.99 8.98 3.40
CA LEU A 164 10.54 8.95 2.05
C LEU A 164 9.40 9.09 1.06
N HIS A 165 9.45 10.13 0.23
CA HIS A 165 8.49 10.34 -0.84
C HIS A 165 9.04 9.84 -2.17
N CYS A 166 8.25 9.05 -2.90
CA CYS A 166 8.51 8.60 -4.27
C CYS A 166 7.59 9.38 -5.23
N PRO A 167 8.07 10.50 -5.82
CA PRO A 167 7.21 11.42 -6.56
C PRO A 167 6.64 10.84 -7.86
N ASN A 168 7.32 9.87 -8.46
CA ASN A 168 6.91 9.22 -9.70
C ASN A 168 6.30 7.83 -9.47
N GLY A 169 6.35 7.33 -8.22
CA GLY A 169 5.98 5.97 -7.85
C GLY A 169 4.51 5.78 -7.53
N SER A 170 4.14 4.52 -7.47
CA SER A 170 2.84 4.03 -7.04
C SER A 170 2.98 3.02 -5.89
N HIS A 171 2.03 2.11 -5.73
CA HIS A 171 2.04 1.08 -4.68
C HIS A 171 3.28 0.18 -4.71
N LEU A 172 3.84 -0.03 -5.87
CA LEU A 172 5.08 -0.76 -6.09
C LEU A 172 6.23 0.20 -6.46
N SER A 173 6.42 1.27 -5.68
CA SER A 173 7.43 2.31 -5.92
C SER A 173 8.86 1.77 -6.04
N MET A 174 9.16 0.59 -5.50
CA MET A 174 10.43 -0.12 -5.72
C MET A 174 10.63 -0.56 -7.18
N TRP A 175 9.60 -0.51 -8.01
CA TRP A 175 9.66 -0.84 -9.43
C TRP A 175 9.51 0.39 -10.33
N ASP A 176 8.55 1.27 -10.03
CA ASP A 176 8.21 2.38 -10.91
C ASP A 176 8.82 3.74 -10.48
N ASP A 177 9.54 3.79 -9.34
CA ASP A 177 10.33 4.96 -8.91
C ASP A 177 11.64 4.56 -8.20
N GLN A 178 12.43 3.73 -8.85
CA GLN A 178 13.68 3.18 -8.30
C GLN A 178 14.69 4.27 -7.92
N GLU A 179 14.71 5.37 -8.65
CA GLU A 179 15.65 6.48 -8.46
C GLU A 179 15.46 7.19 -7.10
N HIS A 180 14.25 7.21 -6.57
CA HIS A 180 13.95 7.77 -5.24
C HIS A 180 13.91 6.67 -4.17
N PHE A 181 13.28 5.53 -4.48
CA PHE A 181 13.07 4.47 -3.52
C PHE A 181 14.39 3.88 -2.98
N PHE A 182 15.26 3.38 -3.85
CA PHE A 182 16.45 2.68 -3.38
C PHE A 182 17.47 3.57 -2.67
N PRO A 183 17.83 4.77 -3.17
CA PRO A 183 18.75 5.63 -2.44
C PRO A 183 18.22 5.99 -1.05
N GLY A 184 16.94 6.32 -0.91
CA GLY A 184 16.35 6.67 0.38
C GLY A 184 16.32 5.49 1.37
N VAL A 185 15.96 4.29 0.91
CA VAL A 185 15.97 3.07 1.72
C VAL A 185 17.41 2.69 2.13
N ILE A 186 18.36 2.73 1.19
CA ILE A 186 19.77 2.41 1.47
C ILE A 186 20.36 3.39 2.50
N GLN A 187 20.10 4.69 2.34
CA GLN A 187 20.53 5.69 3.31
C GLN A 187 19.99 5.38 4.72
N PHE A 188 18.70 5.08 4.84
CA PHE A 188 18.11 4.72 6.12
C PHE A 188 18.76 3.46 6.72
N LEU A 189 18.98 2.42 5.93
CA LEU A 189 19.61 1.18 6.39
C LEU A 189 21.04 1.43 6.88
N GLN A 190 21.84 2.25 6.19
CA GLN A 190 23.19 2.62 6.60
C GLN A 190 23.21 3.37 7.92
N GLU A 191 22.27 4.30 8.12
CA GLU A 191 22.16 5.06 9.35
C GLU A 191 21.74 4.18 10.54
N VAL A 192 20.84 3.22 10.31
CA VAL A 192 20.42 2.26 11.35
C VAL A 192 21.54 1.28 11.68
N ALA A 193 22.30 0.81 10.68
CA ALA A 193 23.44 -0.10 10.88
C ALA A 193 24.57 0.54 11.70
N ASN A 194 24.77 1.85 11.58
CA ASN A 194 25.82 2.60 12.27
C ASN A 194 25.41 3.12 13.65
N ARG A 195 24.21 2.83 14.12
CA ARG A 195 23.80 3.16 15.50
C ARG A 195 24.46 2.18 16.48
N PRO A 196 24.95 2.69 17.61
CA PRO A 196 25.57 1.87 18.66
C PRO A 196 24.55 0.91 19.31
#